data_4a35e7dbf48aea267d7367657ef62f2c
#
_entry.id   4a35e7dbf48aea267d7367657ef62f2c
#
_cell.length_a   1.000
_cell.length_b   1.000
_cell.length_c   1.000
_cell.angle_alpha   90.00
_cell.angle_beta   90.00
_cell.angle_gamma   90.00
#
_symmetry.space_group_name_H-M   'P 1'
#
loop_
_entity.id
_entity.type
_entity.pdbx_description
1 polymer ?
#
loop_
_entity_poly.entity_id
_entity_poly.type
_entity_poly.pdbx_seq_one_letter_code
_entity_poly.pdbx_strand_id
1 'polypeptide(L)'
;MVVCLSDWQIGKSEAGGGTKETIDRILAMIDDVETRVLELRRIGRELGTIYIVGMGDIIEGCDGHYANQTFMVDLNLRDQLKISRRLIRDAVIRWSKIFETVVVSAVGGNHGENRKDGKAYTGDGDNMDVSVFECVAEILASNEEAFDHVNFVLPDDELAIVLNISGTNVAFAHGHKARKGATPQMKQQNWWKDMTFQGAAVGDAPVLVTAHYHHFSVIDHGPRIHLQAPAMDGGSKWFSDSGGGVSATGTLTFVIDEENGIQDIEVI
;
A
#
# COMPACT_ATOMS: atom_id res chain seq x y z
N MET A 1 -9.64 7.61 9.30
CA MET A 1 -8.71 6.48 9.49
C MET A 1 -8.06 6.13 8.16
N VAL A 2 -6.78 5.79 8.15
CA VAL A 2 -6.04 5.32 6.95
C VAL A 2 -5.68 3.86 7.13
N VAL A 3 -5.78 3.08 6.05
CA VAL A 3 -5.38 1.67 5.96
C VAL A 3 -4.49 1.51 4.73
N CYS A 4 -3.25 1.05 4.92
CA CYS A 4 -2.25 0.90 3.85
C CYS A 4 -2.15 -0.57 3.41
N LEU A 5 -2.64 -0.87 2.22
CA LEU A 5 -2.53 -2.19 1.61
C LEU A 5 -1.20 -2.29 0.86
N SER A 6 -0.17 -2.86 1.48
CA SER A 6 1.19 -2.86 0.93
C SER A 6 1.77 -4.25 0.77
N ASP A 7 2.52 -4.43 -0.30
CA ASP A 7 3.40 -5.58 -0.51
C ASP A 7 2.70 -6.92 -0.22
N TRP A 8 1.51 -7.11 -0.82
CA TRP A 8 0.79 -8.38 -0.73
C TRP A 8 1.47 -9.48 -1.51
N GLN A 9 2.11 -9.10 -2.61
CA GLN A 9 2.84 -9.99 -3.52
C GLN A 9 2.06 -11.29 -3.80
N ILE A 10 0.78 -11.15 -4.15
CA ILE A 10 -0.08 -12.29 -4.53
C ILE A 10 0.57 -13.05 -5.66
N GLY A 11 0.82 -14.34 -5.46
CA GLY A 11 1.54 -15.21 -6.39
C GLY A 11 2.91 -15.61 -5.91
N LYS A 12 3.48 -14.96 -4.90
CA LYS A 12 4.78 -15.29 -4.32
C LYS A 12 4.70 -16.60 -3.53
N SER A 13 5.72 -17.44 -3.69
CA SER A 13 5.85 -18.70 -2.99
C SER A 13 7.27 -18.86 -2.45
N GLU A 14 7.43 -18.63 -1.15
CA GLU A 14 8.70 -18.74 -0.42
C GLU A 14 8.50 -19.45 0.95
N ALA A 15 9.55 -19.43 1.78
CA ALA A 15 9.58 -20.13 3.07
C ALA A 15 8.46 -19.72 4.05
N GLY A 16 7.93 -18.52 3.91
CA GLY A 16 6.79 -18.00 4.72
C GLY A 16 5.41 -18.44 4.21
N GLY A 17 5.34 -19.32 3.24
CA GLY A 17 4.13 -19.82 2.61
C GLY A 17 3.97 -19.32 1.17
N GLY A 18 2.87 -19.70 0.54
CA GLY A 18 2.50 -19.30 -0.82
C GLY A 18 1.28 -18.37 -0.81
N THR A 19 0.67 -18.27 -1.98
CA THR A 19 -0.53 -17.42 -2.16
C THR A 19 -1.65 -17.76 -1.18
N LYS A 20 -1.85 -19.03 -0.83
CA LYS A 20 -2.90 -19.42 0.11
C LYS A 20 -2.71 -18.77 1.48
N GLU A 21 -1.53 -18.86 2.05
CA GLU A 21 -1.19 -18.29 3.35
C GLU A 21 -1.28 -16.76 3.32
N THR A 22 -0.92 -16.13 2.21
CA THR A 22 -1.08 -14.67 2.02
C THR A 22 -2.56 -14.28 1.97
N ILE A 23 -3.40 -15.04 1.26
CA ILE A 23 -4.86 -14.81 1.26
C ILE A 23 -5.43 -14.96 2.68
N ASP A 24 -5.04 -15.99 3.41
CA ASP A 24 -5.52 -16.21 4.77
C ASP A 24 -5.17 -15.02 5.68
N ARG A 25 -3.94 -14.45 5.57
CA ARG A 25 -3.54 -13.24 6.29
C ARG A 25 -4.35 -12.01 5.87
N ILE A 26 -4.58 -11.81 4.58
CA ILE A 26 -5.38 -10.68 4.08
C ILE A 26 -6.83 -10.76 4.57
N LEU A 27 -7.42 -11.95 4.59
CA LEU A 27 -8.78 -12.13 5.12
C LEU A 27 -8.84 -11.85 6.62
N ALA A 28 -7.84 -12.29 7.39
CA ALA A 28 -7.73 -11.94 8.80
C ALA A 28 -7.56 -10.43 9.00
N MET A 29 -6.70 -9.77 8.24
CA MET A 29 -6.50 -8.32 8.28
C MET A 29 -7.81 -7.55 8.01
N ILE A 30 -8.67 -8.03 7.11
CA ILE A 30 -9.96 -7.39 6.86
C ILE A 30 -10.82 -7.41 8.13
N ASP A 31 -10.83 -8.51 8.87
CA ASP A 31 -11.53 -8.63 10.16
C ASP A 31 -10.85 -7.78 11.25
N ASP A 32 -9.52 -7.71 11.28
CA ASP A 32 -8.75 -6.94 12.24
C ASP A 32 -8.96 -5.43 12.07
N VAL A 33 -9.10 -4.93 10.81
CA VAL A 33 -9.47 -3.52 10.57
C VAL A 33 -10.85 -3.20 11.16
N GLU A 34 -11.84 -4.07 11.01
CA GLU A 34 -13.16 -3.87 11.61
C GLU A 34 -13.08 -3.86 13.15
N THR A 35 -12.29 -4.75 13.73
CA THR A 35 -12.03 -4.80 15.17
C THR A 35 -11.35 -3.51 15.64
N ARG A 36 -10.34 -3.04 14.93
CA ARG A 36 -9.63 -1.80 15.22
C ARG A 36 -10.55 -0.58 15.17
N VAL A 37 -11.44 -0.51 14.21
CA VAL A 37 -12.47 0.57 14.16
C VAL A 37 -13.34 0.57 15.40
N LEU A 38 -13.77 -0.60 15.87
CA LEU A 38 -14.59 -0.70 17.09
C LEU A 38 -13.81 -0.26 18.33
N GLU A 39 -12.55 -0.63 18.45
CA GLU A 39 -11.67 -0.21 19.55
C GLU A 39 -11.48 1.31 19.57
N LEU A 40 -11.14 1.91 18.44
CA LEU A 40 -10.95 3.35 18.30
C LEU A 40 -12.23 4.12 18.64
N ARG A 41 -13.39 3.66 18.16
CA ARG A 41 -14.69 4.27 18.52
C ARG A 41 -15.00 4.16 20.01
N ARG A 42 -14.62 3.06 20.66
CA ARG A 42 -14.79 2.89 22.14
C ARG A 42 -13.98 3.88 22.95
N ILE A 43 -12.81 4.29 22.48
CA ILE A 43 -11.99 5.32 23.15
C ILE A 43 -12.35 6.75 22.70
N GLY A 44 -13.43 6.92 21.93
CA GLY A 44 -13.99 8.23 21.57
C GLY A 44 -13.48 8.81 20.25
N ARG A 45 -12.84 8.00 19.38
CA ARG A 45 -12.47 8.48 18.03
C ARG A 45 -13.70 8.54 17.14
N GLU A 46 -13.94 9.70 16.52
CA GLU A 46 -14.94 9.86 15.49
C GLU A 46 -14.36 9.47 14.13
N LEU A 47 -14.78 8.33 13.60
CA LEU A 47 -14.28 7.76 12.36
C LEU A 47 -15.39 7.76 11.29
N GLY A 48 -15.64 8.90 10.64
CA GLY A 48 -16.61 9.04 9.55
C GLY A 48 -16.04 8.59 8.20
N THR A 49 -14.73 8.79 7.98
CA THR A 49 -14.08 8.48 6.70
C THR A 49 -12.97 7.44 6.87
N ILE A 50 -12.94 6.47 5.94
CA ILE A 50 -11.78 5.56 5.75
C ILE A 50 -11.07 5.89 4.43
N TYR A 51 -9.75 5.95 4.49
CA TYR A 51 -8.86 6.04 3.34
C TYR A 51 -8.17 4.69 3.17
N ILE A 52 -8.44 4.00 2.06
CA ILE A 52 -7.87 2.70 1.71
C ILE A 52 -6.83 2.97 0.63
N VAL A 53 -5.55 2.78 0.94
CA VAL A 53 -4.47 3.14 0.03
C VAL A 53 -3.65 1.91 -0.34
N GLY A 54 -3.72 1.52 -1.61
CA GLY A 54 -2.81 0.53 -2.20
C GLY A 54 -1.41 1.12 -2.32
N MET A 55 -0.46 0.50 -1.65
CA MET A 55 0.92 1.02 -1.57
C MET A 55 1.87 0.39 -2.59
N GLY A 56 1.34 -0.34 -3.57
CA GLY A 56 2.10 -1.07 -4.59
C GLY A 56 2.48 -2.48 -4.17
N ASP A 57 3.04 -3.23 -5.11
CA ASP A 57 3.42 -4.64 -4.98
C ASP A 57 2.27 -5.53 -4.47
N ILE A 58 1.07 -5.26 -4.99
CA ILE A 58 -0.15 -6.05 -4.71
C ILE A 58 -0.03 -7.43 -5.35
N ILE A 59 0.55 -7.51 -6.55
CA ILE A 59 0.89 -8.77 -7.21
C ILE A 59 2.39 -9.03 -7.14
N GLU A 60 2.80 -10.29 -7.26
CA GLU A 60 4.21 -10.67 -7.37
C GLU A 60 4.75 -10.45 -8.79
N GLY A 61 3.90 -10.57 -9.82
CA GLY A 61 4.36 -10.72 -11.19
C GLY A 61 4.83 -12.15 -11.47
N CYS A 62 5.41 -12.39 -12.65
CA CYS A 62 5.82 -13.74 -13.04
C CYS A 62 7.23 -13.79 -13.61
N ASP A 63 7.78 -12.69 -14.11
CA ASP A 63 9.08 -12.62 -14.77
C ASP A 63 9.61 -11.18 -14.84
N GLY A 64 10.92 -11.07 -14.90
CA GLY A 64 11.63 -9.82 -15.17
C GLY A 64 11.98 -8.98 -13.95
N HIS A 65 11.62 -9.38 -12.74
CA HIS A 65 11.94 -8.64 -11.53
C HIS A 65 13.27 -9.09 -10.91
N TYR A 66 13.45 -10.39 -10.74
CA TYR A 66 14.70 -11.03 -10.32
C TYR A 66 14.89 -12.37 -11.04
N ALA A 67 16.14 -12.84 -11.16
CA ALA A 67 16.53 -13.92 -12.09
C ALA A 67 15.76 -15.24 -11.92
N ASN A 68 15.35 -15.58 -10.71
CA ASN A 68 14.64 -16.83 -10.41
C ASN A 68 13.15 -16.65 -10.06
N GLN A 69 12.57 -15.47 -10.33
CA GLN A 69 11.17 -15.17 -10.01
C GLN A 69 10.20 -16.23 -10.52
N THR A 70 10.39 -16.69 -11.75
CA THR A 70 9.53 -17.72 -12.38
C THR A 70 9.43 -19.02 -11.56
N PHE A 71 10.46 -19.32 -10.75
CA PHE A 71 10.47 -20.50 -9.87
C PHE A 71 9.94 -20.21 -8.46
N MET A 72 9.65 -18.94 -8.17
CA MET A 72 9.21 -18.47 -6.86
C MET A 72 7.76 -18.00 -6.87
N VAL A 73 7.00 -18.38 -7.90
CA VAL A 73 5.57 -18.05 -8.04
C VAL A 73 4.74 -19.33 -8.12
N ASP A 74 3.58 -19.32 -7.48
CA ASP A 74 2.61 -20.41 -7.48
C ASP A 74 1.35 -20.11 -8.30
N LEU A 75 1.25 -18.89 -8.86
CA LEU A 75 0.16 -18.46 -9.73
C LEU A 75 0.67 -17.77 -10.99
N ASN A 76 -0.04 -17.97 -12.09
CA ASN A 76 0.14 -17.14 -13.28
C ASN A 76 -0.40 -15.72 -13.07
N LEU A 77 0.05 -14.76 -13.88
CA LEU A 77 -0.30 -13.34 -13.76
C LEU A 77 -1.82 -13.08 -13.77
N ARG A 78 -2.56 -13.78 -14.63
CA ARG A 78 -4.02 -13.63 -14.70
C ARG A 78 -4.72 -13.97 -13.38
N ASP A 79 -4.28 -15.03 -12.71
CA ASP A 79 -4.87 -15.45 -11.45
C ASP A 79 -4.42 -14.56 -10.30
N GLN A 80 -3.19 -14.04 -10.32
CA GLN A 80 -2.71 -13.00 -9.38
C GLN A 80 -3.62 -11.77 -9.44
N LEU A 81 -3.82 -11.18 -10.62
CA LEU A 81 -4.70 -10.02 -10.83
C LEU A 81 -6.15 -10.28 -10.41
N LYS A 82 -6.67 -11.46 -10.73
CA LYS A 82 -8.05 -11.85 -10.39
C LYS A 82 -8.27 -11.98 -8.89
N ILE A 83 -7.32 -12.56 -8.17
CA ILE A 83 -7.38 -12.74 -6.71
C ILE A 83 -7.25 -11.41 -6.02
N SER A 84 -6.23 -10.61 -6.38
CA SER A 84 -6.00 -9.28 -5.83
C SER A 84 -7.23 -8.38 -5.96
N ARG A 85 -7.81 -8.32 -7.16
CA ARG A 85 -9.04 -7.55 -7.42
C ARG A 85 -10.22 -8.00 -6.56
N ARG A 86 -10.39 -9.31 -6.33
CA ARG A 86 -11.47 -9.83 -5.49
C ARG A 86 -11.27 -9.46 -4.03
N LEU A 87 -10.07 -9.61 -3.50
CA LEU A 87 -9.74 -9.28 -2.12
C LEU A 87 -9.92 -7.79 -1.83
N ILE A 88 -9.44 -6.92 -2.72
CA ILE A 88 -9.62 -5.46 -2.59
C ILE A 88 -11.10 -5.09 -2.67
N ARG A 89 -11.81 -5.61 -3.67
CA ARG A 89 -13.27 -5.38 -3.79
C ARG A 89 -14.01 -5.79 -2.51
N ASP A 90 -13.71 -6.96 -1.98
CA ASP A 90 -14.40 -7.50 -0.81
C ASP A 90 -14.07 -6.67 0.44
N ALA A 91 -12.83 -6.20 0.61
CA ALA A 91 -12.43 -5.28 1.66
C ALA A 91 -13.20 -3.95 1.56
N VAL A 92 -13.19 -3.31 0.37
CA VAL A 92 -13.90 -2.03 0.14
C VAL A 92 -15.40 -2.18 0.43
N ILE A 93 -16.05 -3.25 -0.08
CA ILE A 93 -17.48 -3.51 0.17
C ILE A 93 -17.77 -3.74 1.66
N ARG A 94 -16.90 -4.43 2.38
CA ARG A 94 -17.10 -4.65 3.82
C ARG A 94 -16.97 -3.35 4.61
N TRP A 95 -15.91 -2.59 4.37
CA TRP A 95 -15.66 -1.37 5.11
C TRP A 95 -16.61 -0.24 4.71
N SER A 96 -17.12 -0.21 3.47
CA SER A 96 -18.15 0.77 3.06
C SER A 96 -19.45 0.66 3.85
N LYS A 97 -19.71 -0.45 4.53
CA LYS A 97 -20.89 -0.61 5.38
C LYS A 97 -20.75 0.02 6.77
N ILE A 98 -19.55 0.39 7.18
CA ILE A 98 -19.25 0.89 8.53
C ILE A 98 -18.68 2.30 8.55
N PHE A 99 -18.44 2.90 7.37
CA PHE A 99 -17.99 4.28 7.22
C PHE A 99 -18.98 5.08 6.36
N GLU A 100 -19.13 6.37 6.68
CA GLU A 100 -19.98 7.29 5.93
C GLU A 100 -19.37 7.67 4.58
N THR A 101 -18.03 7.72 4.53
CA THR A 101 -17.27 8.03 3.32
C THR A 101 -16.08 7.07 3.20
N VAL A 102 -15.89 6.55 2.01
CA VAL A 102 -14.74 5.72 1.66
C VAL A 102 -13.96 6.38 0.55
N VAL A 103 -12.67 6.58 0.75
CA VAL A 103 -11.74 7.05 -0.29
C VAL A 103 -10.76 5.93 -0.57
N VAL A 104 -10.72 5.48 -1.81
CA VAL A 104 -9.80 4.45 -2.28
C VAL A 104 -8.76 5.09 -3.18
N SER A 105 -7.50 4.82 -2.90
CA SER A 105 -6.38 5.29 -3.71
C SER A 105 -5.34 4.20 -3.89
N ALA A 106 -4.41 4.37 -4.82
CA ALA A 106 -3.31 3.44 -5.03
C ALA A 106 -2.10 4.14 -5.62
N VAL A 107 -0.93 3.54 -5.45
CA VAL A 107 0.31 3.84 -6.19
C VAL A 107 0.88 2.55 -6.73
N GLY A 108 1.57 2.63 -7.87
CA GLY A 108 2.21 1.47 -8.49
C GLY A 108 3.48 1.06 -7.75
N GLY A 109 3.66 -0.25 -7.56
CA GLY A 109 4.90 -0.86 -7.09
C GLY A 109 5.78 -1.35 -8.23
N ASN A 110 6.97 -1.85 -7.90
CA ASN A 110 7.89 -2.34 -8.90
C ASN A 110 7.54 -3.75 -9.42
N HIS A 111 6.81 -4.55 -8.65
CA HIS A 111 6.30 -5.85 -9.10
C HIS A 111 5.13 -5.72 -10.07
N GLY A 112 4.38 -4.62 -10.02
CA GLY A 112 3.33 -4.28 -10.97
C GLY A 112 3.82 -3.71 -12.31
N GLU A 113 5.11 -3.33 -12.44
CA GLU A 113 5.68 -2.78 -13.67
C GLU A 113 5.73 -3.84 -14.80
N ASN A 114 5.43 -3.42 -16.04
CA ASN A 114 5.70 -4.24 -17.22
C ASN A 114 7.20 -4.29 -17.49
N ARG A 115 7.83 -5.46 -17.35
CA ARG A 115 9.28 -5.63 -17.42
C ARG A 115 9.70 -6.57 -18.55
N LYS A 116 10.86 -6.27 -19.11
CA LYS A 116 11.58 -7.12 -20.04
C LYS A 116 13.07 -7.04 -19.74
N ASP A 117 13.72 -8.20 -19.66
CA ASP A 117 15.14 -8.29 -19.34
C ASP A 117 15.54 -7.52 -18.06
N GLY A 118 14.68 -7.58 -17.03
CA GLY A 118 14.90 -6.93 -15.73
C GLY A 118 14.66 -5.41 -15.71
N LYS A 119 14.13 -4.84 -16.79
CA LYS A 119 13.88 -3.39 -16.90
C LYS A 119 12.42 -3.11 -17.23
N ALA A 120 11.83 -2.11 -16.57
CA ALA A 120 10.56 -1.55 -16.99
C ALA A 120 10.72 -0.95 -18.40
N TYR A 121 9.75 -1.22 -19.28
CA TYR A 121 9.79 -0.77 -20.68
C TYR A 121 8.59 0.09 -21.08
N THR A 122 7.64 0.26 -20.18
CA THR A 122 6.47 1.14 -20.36
C THR A 122 6.54 2.32 -19.39
N GLY A 123 5.61 3.26 -19.48
CA GLY A 123 5.48 4.38 -18.54
C GLY A 123 5.09 3.94 -17.13
N ASP A 124 5.28 4.81 -16.15
CA ASP A 124 4.97 4.52 -14.74
C ASP A 124 3.45 4.31 -14.51
N GLY A 125 2.58 4.91 -15.34
CA GLY A 125 1.12 4.68 -15.33
C GLY A 125 0.69 3.30 -15.81
N ASP A 126 1.49 2.62 -16.64
CA ASP A 126 1.22 1.25 -17.09
C ASP A 126 1.66 0.25 -16.01
N ASN A 127 0.90 0.21 -14.92
CA ASN A 127 1.22 -0.58 -13.73
C ASN A 127 0.03 -1.48 -13.34
N MET A 128 0.32 -2.77 -13.19
CA MET A 128 -0.70 -3.78 -12.89
C MET A 128 -1.34 -3.59 -11.51
N ASP A 129 -0.62 -3.03 -10.53
CA ASP A 129 -1.19 -2.76 -9.21
C ASP A 129 -2.28 -1.70 -9.29
N VAL A 130 -2.05 -0.59 -10.01
CA VAL A 130 -3.05 0.47 -10.22
C VAL A 130 -4.24 -0.08 -11.00
N SER A 131 -4.00 -0.84 -12.06
CA SER A 131 -5.04 -1.49 -12.88
C SER A 131 -5.99 -2.40 -12.07
N VAL A 132 -5.50 -3.02 -11.01
CA VAL A 132 -6.36 -3.80 -10.09
C VAL A 132 -7.38 -2.89 -9.40
N PHE A 133 -6.99 -1.71 -8.93
CA PHE A 133 -7.88 -0.74 -8.30
C PHE A 133 -8.83 -0.09 -9.29
N GLU A 134 -8.39 0.23 -10.51
CA GLU A 134 -9.25 0.71 -11.59
C GLU A 134 -10.38 -0.28 -11.90
N CYS A 135 -10.06 -1.58 -12.02
CA CYS A 135 -11.07 -2.60 -12.21
C CYS A 135 -12.08 -2.67 -11.02
N VAL A 136 -11.63 -2.43 -9.80
CA VAL A 136 -12.55 -2.39 -8.63
C VAL A 136 -13.45 -1.16 -8.72
N ALA A 137 -12.90 0.00 -9.09
CA ALA A 137 -13.66 1.23 -9.30
C ALA A 137 -14.78 1.02 -10.34
N GLU A 138 -14.47 0.45 -11.50
CA GLU A 138 -15.45 0.13 -12.54
C GLU A 138 -16.55 -0.83 -12.06
N ILE A 139 -16.18 -1.86 -11.27
CA ILE A 139 -17.13 -2.81 -10.70
C ILE A 139 -18.11 -2.12 -9.75
N LEU A 140 -17.60 -1.25 -8.86
CA LEU A 140 -18.48 -0.57 -7.89
C LEU A 140 -19.31 0.53 -8.54
N ALA A 141 -18.77 1.25 -9.52
CA ALA A 141 -19.50 2.23 -10.31
C ALA A 141 -20.70 1.63 -11.08
N SER A 142 -20.72 0.32 -11.31
CA SER A 142 -21.89 -0.35 -11.91
C SER A 142 -23.12 -0.39 -11.01
N ASN A 143 -23.00 -0.02 -9.74
CA ASN A 143 -24.08 0.08 -8.76
C ASN A 143 -23.93 1.36 -7.92
N GLU A 144 -24.12 2.51 -8.56
CA GLU A 144 -23.99 3.82 -7.93
C GLU A 144 -24.87 3.97 -6.68
N GLU A 145 -26.09 3.47 -6.69
CA GLU A 145 -27.01 3.57 -5.55
C GLU A 145 -26.44 2.95 -4.27
N ALA A 146 -25.65 1.87 -4.39
CA ALA A 146 -25.07 1.18 -3.23
C ALA A 146 -23.70 1.77 -2.82
N PHE A 147 -22.99 2.44 -3.74
CA PHE A 147 -21.59 2.85 -3.54
C PHE A 147 -21.33 4.32 -3.87
N ASP A 148 -22.32 5.20 -3.84
CA ASP A 148 -22.20 6.66 -4.08
C ASP A 148 -21.25 7.36 -3.09
N HIS A 149 -21.06 6.78 -1.90
CA HIS A 149 -20.14 7.24 -0.85
C HIS A 149 -18.73 6.67 -0.98
N VAL A 150 -18.45 5.85 -2.01
CA VAL A 150 -17.12 5.28 -2.29
C VAL A 150 -16.48 6.03 -3.44
N ASN A 151 -15.39 6.74 -3.16
CA ASN A 151 -14.68 7.58 -4.12
C ASN A 151 -13.31 7.00 -4.44
N PHE A 152 -12.98 6.90 -5.72
CA PHE A 152 -11.65 6.49 -6.17
C PHE A 152 -10.84 7.70 -6.61
N VAL A 153 -9.62 7.82 -6.09
CA VAL A 153 -8.63 8.85 -6.45
C VAL A 153 -7.37 8.11 -6.87
N LEU A 154 -7.26 7.80 -8.15
CA LEU A 154 -6.16 7.01 -8.69
C LEU A 154 -5.21 7.90 -9.51
N PRO A 155 -3.90 7.61 -9.56
CA PRO A 155 -2.95 8.32 -10.40
C PRO A 155 -3.13 7.93 -11.87
N ASP A 156 -2.84 8.86 -12.77
CA ASP A 156 -2.74 8.56 -14.21
C ASP A 156 -1.33 8.03 -14.57
N ASP A 157 -0.29 8.75 -14.18
CA ASP A 157 1.13 8.42 -14.47
C ASP A 157 2.06 8.80 -13.29
N GLU A 158 1.50 9.14 -12.14
CA GLU A 158 2.28 9.58 -11.00
C GLU A 158 2.73 8.40 -10.14
N LEU A 159 4.00 8.44 -9.71
CA LEU A 159 4.61 7.49 -8.77
C LEU A 159 4.21 7.70 -7.31
N ALA A 160 3.55 8.80 -7.03
CA ALA A 160 3.11 9.18 -5.70
C ALA A 160 1.82 9.99 -5.78
N ILE A 161 0.96 9.82 -4.79
CA ILE A 161 -0.28 10.59 -4.66
C ILE A 161 -0.29 11.36 -3.35
N VAL A 162 -0.92 12.53 -3.34
CA VAL A 162 -1.14 13.33 -2.14
C VAL A 162 -2.63 13.45 -1.88
N LEU A 163 -3.05 12.99 -0.71
CA LEU A 163 -4.43 13.12 -0.24
C LEU A 163 -4.48 14.14 0.90
N ASN A 164 -5.45 15.03 0.86
CA ASN A 164 -5.77 15.88 2.02
C ASN A 164 -6.69 15.10 2.96
N ILE A 165 -6.17 14.80 4.15
CA ILE A 165 -6.87 14.01 5.18
C ILE A 165 -7.02 14.92 6.41
N SER A 166 -8.25 15.31 6.72
CA SER A 166 -8.55 16.20 7.84
C SER A 166 -7.61 17.41 7.90
N GLY A 167 -7.44 18.11 6.76
CA GLY A 167 -6.59 19.31 6.67
C GLY A 167 -5.08 19.03 6.52
N THR A 168 -4.63 17.78 6.70
CA THR A 168 -3.22 17.39 6.56
C THR A 168 -2.97 16.75 5.19
N ASN A 169 -2.00 17.24 4.45
CA ASN A 169 -1.56 16.60 3.22
C ASN A 169 -0.68 15.38 3.54
N VAL A 170 -1.10 14.22 3.09
CA VAL A 170 -0.38 12.96 3.23
C VAL A 170 0.04 12.46 1.87
N ALA A 171 1.33 12.30 1.67
CA ALA A 171 1.90 11.74 0.47
C ALA A 171 2.07 10.22 0.62
N PHE A 172 1.68 9.49 -0.42
CA PHE A 172 1.83 8.04 -0.51
C PHE A 172 2.69 7.70 -1.73
N ALA A 173 3.69 6.86 -1.55
CA ALA A 173 4.54 6.36 -2.61
C ALA A 173 5.00 4.94 -2.28
N HIS A 174 5.18 4.08 -3.27
CA HIS A 174 5.75 2.76 -3.00
C HIS A 174 7.20 2.84 -2.47
N GLY A 175 8.02 3.70 -3.07
CA GLY A 175 9.38 3.96 -2.58
C GLY A 175 10.51 3.30 -3.38
N HIS A 176 10.22 2.47 -4.36
CA HIS A 176 11.22 1.74 -5.17
C HIS A 176 12.13 2.64 -6.04
N LYS A 177 11.67 3.84 -6.37
CA LYS A 177 12.50 4.82 -7.14
C LYS A 177 13.50 5.58 -6.25
N ALA A 178 13.41 5.47 -4.93
CA ALA A 178 14.33 6.10 -3.97
C ALA A 178 15.65 5.34 -3.92
N ARG A 179 16.69 5.83 -4.61
CA ARG A 179 17.95 5.10 -4.81
C ARG A 179 19.15 5.66 -4.07
N LYS A 180 19.13 6.93 -3.65
CA LYS A 180 20.28 7.64 -3.09
C LYS A 180 20.33 7.50 -1.56
N GLY A 181 21.21 6.69 -1.02
CA GLY A 181 21.43 6.52 0.43
C GLY A 181 22.01 5.16 0.77
N ALA A 182 22.61 5.05 1.94
CA ALA A 182 23.23 3.80 2.42
C ALA A 182 22.19 2.83 3.02
N THR A 183 21.09 3.36 3.58
CA THR A 183 20.00 2.57 4.17
C THR A 183 18.68 2.85 3.45
N PRO A 184 17.69 1.94 3.54
CA PRO A 184 16.34 2.17 3.02
C PRO A 184 15.77 3.52 3.45
N GLN A 185 15.83 3.84 4.73
CA GLN A 185 15.33 5.09 5.30
C GLN A 185 16.03 6.32 4.70
N MET A 186 17.36 6.27 4.57
CA MET A 186 18.12 7.37 3.94
C MET A 186 17.76 7.56 2.48
N LYS A 187 17.49 6.47 1.75
CA LYS A 187 17.07 6.54 0.34
C LYS A 187 15.75 7.28 0.20
N GLN A 188 14.75 6.89 1.00
CA GLN A 188 13.42 7.50 0.99
C GLN A 188 13.45 8.97 1.46
N GLN A 189 14.22 9.28 2.50
CA GLN A 189 14.41 10.66 2.96
C GLN A 189 15.06 11.56 1.92
N ASN A 190 16.11 11.07 1.24
CA ASN A 190 16.77 11.84 0.20
C ASN A 190 15.86 12.04 -1.01
N TRP A 191 15.09 11.03 -1.39
CA TRP A 191 14.07 11.16 -2.44
C TRP A 191 13.03 12.23 -2.06
N TRP A 192 12.50 12.21 -0.84
CA TRP A 192 11.53 13.19 -0.36
C TRP A 192 12.09 14.62 -0.37
N LYS A 193 13.35 14.81 0.05
CA LYS A 193 14.05 16.09 -0.08
C LYS A 193 14.20 16.53 -1.53
N ASP A 194 14.59 15.61 -2.42
CA ASP A 194 14.71 15.92 -3.84
C ASP A 194 13.34 16.38 -4.42
N MET A 195 12.24 15.75 -4.02
CA MET A 195 10.88 16.15 -4.41
C MET A 195 10.51 17.56 -3.92
N THR A 196 10.90 17.93 -2.69
CA THR A 196 10.72 19.29 -2.17
C THR A 196 11.45 20.31 -3.05
N PHE A 197 12.69 20.05 -3.43
CA PHE A 197 13.45 20.94 -4.29
C PHE A 197 12.89 21.05 -5.72
N GLN A 198 12.18 20.03 -6.17
CA GLN A 198 11.50 20.04 -7.48
C GLN A 198 10.14 20.75 -7.45
N GLY A 199 9.64 21.14 -6.26
CA GLY A 199 8.31 21.72 -6.10
C GLY A 199 7.18 20.73 -6.36
N ALA A 200 7.44 19.44 -6.21
CA ALA A 200 6.40 18.42 -6.33
C ALA A 200 5.53 18.39 -5.07
N ALA A 201 4.22 18.20 -5.24
CA ALA A 201 3.26 18.18 -4.13
C ALA A 201 3.64 17.17 -3.02
N VAL A 202 4.22 16.04 -3.38
CA VAL A 202 4.73 15.03 -2.43
C VAL A 202 5.87 15.60 -1.55
N GLY A 203 6.67 16.52 -2.09
CA GLY A 203 7.75 17.18 -1.36
C GLY A 203 7.25 18.16 -0.31
N ASP A 204 6.09 18.75 -0.50
CA ASP A 204 5.49 19.73 0.42
C ASP A 204 4.62 19.09 1.51
N ALA A 205 4.23 17.83 1.34
CA ALA A 205 3.43 17.11 2.32
C ALA A 205 4.19 16.95 3.65
N PRO A 206 3.56 17.23 4.80
CA PRO A 206 4.18 17.02 6.11
C PRO A 206 4.28 15.55 6.50
N VAL A 207 3.51 14.69 5.85
CA VAL A 207 3.49 13.26 6.09
C VAL A 207 3.83 12.52 4.81
N LEU A 208 4.80 11.60 4.88
CA LEU A 208 5.11 10.66 3.81
C LEU A 208 4.87 9.24 4.30
N VAL A 209 4.14 8.46 3.53
CA VAL A 209 3.97 7.01 3.74
C VAL A 209 4.63 6.28 2.59
N THR A 210 5.48 5.31 2.90
CA THR A 210 6.15 4.45 1.92
C THR A 210 5.98 2.97 2.24
N ALA A 211 6.35 2.11 1.28
CA ALA A 211 6.34 0.65 1.38
C ALA A 211 7.67 0.06 0.86
N HIS A 212 7.66 -1.02 0.08
CA HIS A 212 8.79 -1.59 -0.67
C HIS A 212 9.85 -2.32 0.16
N TYR A 213 10.21 -1.81 1.32
CA TYR A 213 11.26 -2.41 2.14
C TYR A 213 10.76 -3.40 3.18
N HIS A 214 9.45 -3.65 3.22
CA HIS A 214 8.78 -4.66 4.05
C HIS A 214 9.02 -4.51 5.58
N HIS A 215 9.46 -3.35 6.04
CA HIS A 215 9.71 -3.08 7.45
C HIS A 215 8.88 -1.91 7.95
N PHE A 216 8.18 -2.11 9.04
CA PHE A 216 7.51 -1.00 9.72
C PHE A 216 8.54 -0.05 10.34
N SER A 217 8.39 1.23 10.08
CA SER A 217 9.13 2.27 10.80
C SER A 217 8.37 3.59 10.86
N VAL A 218 8.63 4.34 11.94
CA VAL A 218 8.16 5.71 12.13
C VAL A 218 9.37 6.58 12.38
N ILE A 219 9.56 7.61 11.56
CA ILE A 219 10.70 8.51 11.67
C ILE A 219 10.17 9.94 11.81
N ASP A 220 10.42 10.52 12.98
CA ASP A 220 10.12 11.91 13.28
C ASP A 220 11.25 12.82 12.77
N HIS A 221 10.90 13.79 11.94
CA HIS A 221 11.78 14.84 11.42
C HIS A 221 11.42 16.23 11.96
N GLY A 222 10.73 16.30 13.10
CA GLY A 222 10.18 17.52 13.68
C GLY A 222 8.87 17.93 13.00
N PRO A 223 8.87 18.87 12.04
CA PRO A 223 7.63 19.30 11.38
C PRO A 223 7.08 18.26 10.37
N ARG A 224 7.82 17.20 10.12
CA ARG A 224 7.49 16.15 9.15
C ARG A 224 7.64 14.76 9.76
N ILE A 225 6.80 13.83 9.33
CA ILE A 225 6.85 12.43 9.76
C ILE A 225 6.89 11.51 8.54
N HIS A 226 7.74 10.50 8.61
CA HIS A 226 7.81 9.44 7.61
C HIS A 226 7.38 8.12 8.24
N LEU A 227 6.36 7.51 7.65
CA LEU A 227 5.87 6.19 7.98
C LEU A 227 6.27 5.22 6.88
N GLN A 228 6.78 4.05 7.25
CA GLN A 228 7.01 2.96 6.32
C GLN A 228 6.10 1.79 6.67
N ALA A 229 5.31 1.35 5.71
CA ALA A 229 4.41 0.22 5.89
C ALA A 229 5.17 -1.11 5.86
N PRO A 230 4.76 -2.09 6.67
CA PRO A 230 5.25 -3.46 6.56
C PRO A 230 4.62 -4.16 5.34
N ALA A 231 5.07 -5.37 5.06
CA ALA A 231 4.49 -6.21 4.01
C ALA A 231 3.45 -7.19 4.58
N MET A 232 2.56 -7.64 3.71
CA MET A 232 1.61 -8.71 4.01
C MET A 232 2.11 -10.08 3.51
N ASP A 233 3.17 -10.10 2.70
CA ASP A 233 3.78 -11.33 2.20
C ASP A 233 4.42 -12.17 3.33
N GLY A 234 4.79 -13.41 3.03
CA GLY A 234 5.42 -14.34 3.99
C GLY A 234 6.89 -14.07 4.28
N GLY A 235 7.43 -12.94 3.78
CA GLY A 235 8.84 -12.61 3.85
C GLY A 235 9.68 -13.27 2.75
N SER A 236 10.98 -13.01 2.77
CA SER A 236 11.95 -13.57 1.82
C SER A 236 13.07 -14.29 2.56
N LYS A 237 13.25 -15.57 2.23
CA LYS A 237 14.35 -16.37 2.77
C LYS A 237 15.71 -15.77 2.40
N TRP A 238 15.86 -15.30 1.16
CA TRP A 238 17.08 -14.65 0.71
C TRP A 238 17.41 -13.40 1.56
N PHE A 239 16.41 -12.58 1.86
CA PHE A 239 16.59 -11.39 2.67
C PHE A 239 17.01 -11.75 4.11
N SER A 240 16.36 -12.72 4.72
CA SER A 240 16.69 -13.22 6.06
C SER A 240 18.10 -13.83 6.11
N ASP A 241 18.46 -14.65 5.14
CA ASP A 241 19.79 -15.27 5.05
C ASP A 241 20.90 -14.23 4.77
N SER A 242 20.54 -13.12 4.14
CA SER A 242 21.48 -11.99 3.89
C SER A 242 21.65 -11.04 5.09
N GLY A 243 21.08 -11.39 6.25
CA GLY A 243 21.17 -10.58 7.47
C GLY A 243 20.15 -9.45 7.56
N GLY A 244 19.09 -9.49 6.73
CA GLY A 244 18.06 -8.48 6.69
C GLY A 244 17.07 -8.50 7.85
N GLY A 245 17.16 -9.50 8.73
CA GLY A 245 16.23 -9.68 9.85
C GLY A 245 14.84 -10.19 9.42
N VAL A 246 13.99 -10.42 10.40
CA VAL A 246 12.58 -10.80 10.19
C VAL A 246 11.72 -9.58 10.47
N SER A 247 10.93 -9.14 9.49
CA SER A 247 9.93 -8.10 9.67
C SER A 247 8.60 -8.72 10.12
N ALA A 248 7.89 -8.03 11.01
CA ALA A 248 6.51 -8.38 11.30
C ALA A 248 5.66 -8.19 10.03
N THR A 249 4.84 -9.18 9.73
CA THR A 249 3.82 -9.11 8.68
C THR A 249 2.61 -8.34 9.21
N GLY A 250 1.99 -7.51 8.40
CA GLY A 250 0.79 -6.78 8.83
C GLY A 250 0.45 -5.60 7.93
N THR A 251 -0.55 -4.86 8.32
CA THR A 251 -1.06 -3.67 7.63
C THR A 251 -0.91 -2.45 8.52
N LEU A 252 -0.30 -1.39 7.98
CA LEU A 252 -0.20 -0.11 8.68
C LEU A 252 -1.56 0.59 8.70
N THR A 253 -1.98 0.98 9.90
CA THR A 253 -3.15 1.82 10.11
C THR A 253 -2.79 3.04 10.95
N PHE A 254 -3.47 4.16 10.75
CA PHE A 254 -3.35 5.35 11.58
C PHE A 254 -4.59 6.25 11.44
N VAL A 255 -4.73 7.16 12.38
CA VAL A 255 -5.80 8.18 12.35
C VAL A 255 -5.15 9.54 12.14
N ILE A 256 -5.81 10.41 11.39
CA ILE A 256 -5.48 11.83 11.32
C ILE A 256 -6.73 12.61 11.72
N ASP A 257 -6.57 13.52 12.65
CA ASP A 257 -7.57 14.54 12.96
C ASP A 257 -7.00 15.95 12.79
N GLU A 258 -7.89 16.94 12.67
CA GLU A 258 -7.50 18.32 12.37
C GLU A 258 -6.70 18.98 13.52
N GLU A 259 -6.98 18.63 14.77
CA GLU A 259 -6.38 19.28 15.94
C GLU A 259 -5.04 18.64 16.35
N ASN A 260 -4.94 17.32 16.26
CA ASN A 260 -3.83 16.55 16.85
C ASN A 260 -2.92 15.91 15.80
N GLY A 261 -3.25 16.02 14.51
CA GLY A 261 -2.49 15.43 13.42
C GLY A 261 -2.55 13.90 13.42
N ILE A 262 -1.41 13.23 13.18
CA ILE A 262 -1.33 11.77 13.15
C ILE A 262 -1.40 11.19 14.55
N GLN A 263 -2.27 10.18 14.72
CA GLN A 263 -2.46 9.43 15.96
C GLN A 263 -2.70 7.95 15.69
N ASP A 264 -2.68 7.15 16.76
CA ASP A 264 -3.10 5.75 16.75
C ASP A 264 -2.41 4.91 15.66
N ILE A 265 -1.10 5.16 15.43
CA ILE A 265 -0.29 4.42 14.47
C ILE A 265 -0.14 2.99 14.98
N GLU A 266 -0.55 2.02 14.18
CA GLU A 266 -0.50 0.61 14.55
C GLU A 266 -0.30 -0.27 13.31
N VAL A 267 0.37 -1.40 13.51
CA VAL A 267 0.42 -2.51 12.55
C VAL A 267 -0.49 -3.62 13.06
N ILE A 268 -1.48 -3.96 12.27
CA ILE A 268 -2.46 -5.00 12.58
C ILE A 268 -2.34 -6.18 11.61
#